data_9dc43fa4d2c07a146e9f1df83bb6675d
#
_entry.id   9dc43fa4d2c07a146e9f1df83bb6675d
#
_cell.length_a   1.000
_cell.length_b   1.000
_cell.length_c   1.000
_cell.angle_alpha   90.00
_cell.angle_beta   90.00
_cell.angle_gamma   90.00
#
_symmetry.space_group_name_H-M   'P 1'
#
loop_
_entity.id
_entity.type
_entity.pdbx_description
1 polymer ?
#
loop_
_entity_poly.entity_id
_entity_poly.type
_entity_poly.pdbx_seq_one_letter_code
_entity_poly.pdbx_strand_id
1 'polypeptide(L)'
;MMWDVDGKRYLDYCNAYGALLLGHGRKEIISDVKKQLEKGTLYCTPTEIEVNLSELISKNFPSMEKTRLVNTGSEATMTAIRLARGFTKKKKIIKFEGCYHGAHDYVLVKAGSGAAHIGISVSEGSLDEVSKNTLVVQYNNSDELQSLVEKENDVAAVIVEPVLANMGLVLPGKNFLNDIRKITREKNIVLIFDEVVTGFRMSQGGAQKYFSIKPDITTLGKALGNGFPIAAVGGKSEIMDMLSPEGKVYQASTYAGNPVSVTAGVSSIKTMNRLSSKLYPQLEKNCAKLVSAIHDMASDMKIPHQINSISSMFQIFFTDDKVVDYSSAKKSDMLKFKKLFET
;
A
#
# COMPACT_ATOMS: atom_id res chain seq x y z
N MET A 1 -12.25 16.84 -9.92
CA MET A 1 -11.95 18.26 -10.13
C MET A 1 -11.71 18.92 -8.80
N MET A 2 -10.70 19.76 -8.70
CA MET A 2 -10.37 20.61 -7.55
C MET A 2 -10.37 22.07 -8.01
N TRP A 3 -10.54 22.98 -7.09
CA TRP A 3 -10.45 24.41 -7.32
C TRP A 3 -9.51 25.01 -6.28
N ASP A 4 -8.65 25.91 -6.70
CA ASP A 4 -7.83 26.68 -5.78
C ASP A 4 -8.61 27.88 -5.19
N VAL A 5 -7.95 28.65 -4.36
CA VAL A 5 -8.55 29.83 -3.71
C VAL A 5 -8.92 30.95 -4.67
N ASP A 6 -8.32 30.97 -5.86
CA ASP A 6 -8.58 31.91 -6.93
C ASP A 6 -9.69 31.42 -7.88
N GLY A 7 -10.27 30.23 -7.61
CA GLY A 7 -11.33 29.62 -8.42
C GLY A 7 -10.85 28.91 -9.67
N LYS A 8 -9.55 28.77 -9.89
CA LYS A 8 -9.00 28.02 -11.02
C LYS A 8 -9.26 26.52 -10.82
N ARG A 9 -9.67 25.88 -11.91
CA ARG A 9 -10.08 24.46 -11.90
C ARG A 9 -8.94 23.55 -12.36
N TYR A 10 -8.73 22.45 -11.62
CA TYR A 10 -7.72 21.43 -11.89
C TYR A 10 -8.34 20.03 -12.01
N LEU A 11 -7.77 19.21 -12.87
CA LEU A 11 -8.05 17.78 -12.90
C LEU A 11 -7.10 17.07 -11.93
N ASP A 12 -7.67 16.42 -10.92
CA ASP A 12 -6.87 15.74 -9.89
C ASP A 12 -6.36 14.38 -10.40
N TYR A 13 -5.10 14.33 -10.80
CA TYR A 13 -4.38 13.10 -11.12
C TYR A 13 -3.68 12.47 -9.92
N CYS A 14 -3.50 13.21 -8.82
CA CYS A 14 -2.91 12.70 -7.59
C CYS A 14 -3.87 11.79 -6.81
N ASN A 15 -5.17 12.13 -6.83
CA ASN A 15 -6.22 11.37 -6.13
C ASN A 15 -5.86 11.09 -4.67
N ALA A 16 -5.30 12.09 -3.95
CA ALA A 16 -4.82 11.97 -2.56
C ALA A 16 -3.86 10.78 -2.39
N TYR A 17 -2.81 10.73 -3.21
CA TYR A 17 -1.82 9.63 -3.24
C TYR A 17 -2.47 8.25 -3.43
N GLY A 18 -3.50 8.20 -4.27
CA GLY A 18 -4.21 6.98 -4.61
C GLY A 18 -5.35 6.57 -3.66
N ALA A 19 -5.71 7.39 -2.68
CA ALA A 19 -6.80 7.07 -1.76
C ALA A 19 -8.19 7.16 -2.43
N LEU A 20 -8.38 8.06 -3.40
CA LEU A 20 -9.68 8.36 -4.00
C LEU A 20 -9.95 7.56 -5.28
N LEU A 21 -9.99 6.23 -5.20
CA LEU A 21 -10.24 5.37 -6.36
C LEU A 21 -11.59 5.66 -7.04
N LEU A 22 -12.62 5.95 -6.27
CA LEU A 22 -13.97 6.27 -6.75
C LEU A 22 -14.17 7.78 -7.00
N GLY A 23 -13.13 8.60 -6.81
CA GLY A 23 -13.15 10.05 -6.95
C GLY A 23 -13.69 10.79 -5.73
N HIS A 24 -13.63 12.13 -5.82
CA HIS A 24 -14.13 13.03 -4.77
C HIS A 24 -15.65 12.99 -4.65
N GLY A 25 -16.17 13.09 -3.43
CA GLY A 25 -17.58 13.31 -3.15
C GLY A 25 -18.52 12.22 -3.67
N ARG A 26 -18.10 10.97 -3.69
CA ARG A 26 -18.91 9.86 -4.19
C ARG A 26 -20.23 9.78 -3.46
N LYS A 27 -21.35 9.94 -4.19
CA LYS A 27 -22.70 10.11 -3.63
C LYS A 27 -23.11 8.97 -2.70
N GLU A 28 -22.83 7.73 -3.07
CA GLU A 28 -23.18 6.55 -2.26
C GLU A 28 -22.48 6.62 -0.88
N ILE A 29 -21.17 6.88 -0.88
CA ILE A 29 -20.38 6.96 0.35
C ILE A 29 -20.87 8.12 1.22
N ILE A 30 -21.04 9.31 0.63
CA ILE A 30 -21.49 10.51 1.37
C ILE A 30 -22.88 10.30 1.96
N SER A 31 -23.81 9.68 1.21
CA SER A 31 -25.17 9.38 1.71
C SER A 31 -25.14 8.45 2.92
N ASP A 32 -24.36 7.36 2.86
CA ASP A 32 -24.28 6.39 3.94
C ASP A 32 -23.62 6.99 5.17
N VAL A 33 -22.55 7.76 4.98
CA VAL A 33 -21.85 8.45 6.06
C VAL A 33 -22.76 9.48 6.75
N LYS A 34 -23.56 10.25 6.00
CA LYS A 34 -24.54 11.20 6.60
C LYS A 34 -25.52 10.47 7.52
N LYS A 35 -26.07 9.34 7.10
CA LYS A 35 -26.98 8.53 7.95
C LYS A 35 -26.27 7.98 9.20
N GLN A 36 -24.98 7.67 9.10
CA GLN A 36 -24.22 7.21 10.26
C GLN A 36 -23.95 8.34 11.25
N LEU A 37 -23.67 9.57 10.77
CA LEU A 37 -23.47 10.73 11.63
C LEU A 37 -24.68 11.03 12.54
N GLU A 38 -25.91 10.76 12.07
CA GLU A 38 -27.14 10.90 12.84
C GLU A 38 -27.23 9.88 14.01
N LYS A 39 -26.51 8.75 13.91
CA LYS A 39 -26.52 7.68 14.91
C LYS A 39 -25.38 7.81 15.93
N GLY A 40 -24.35 8.58 15.61
CA GLY A 40 -23.15 8.77 16.43
C GLY A 40 -21.86 8.47 15.70
N THR A 41 -20.75 8.89 16.29
CA THR A 41 -19.44 8.95 15.64
C THR A 41 -18.40 8.03 16.27
N LEU A 42 -18.56 7.67 17.54
CA LEU A 42 -17.61 6.81 18.25
C LEU A 42 -18.32 6.09 19.41
N TYR A 43 -18.05 4.78 19.52
CA TYR A 43 -18.52 3.95 20.60
C TYR A 43 -17.35 3.20 21.25
N CYS A 44 -17.42 2.90 22.53
CA CYS A 44 -16.42 2.09 23.23
C CYS A 44 -16.75 0.58 23.20
N THR A 45 -17.55 0.14 22.24
CA THR A 45 -18.01 -1.24 22.09
C THR A 45 -17.96 -1.65 20.62
N PRO A 46 -17.77 -2.95 20.32
CA PRO A 46 -17.87 -3.45 18.95
C PRO A 46 -19.23 -3.12 18.33
N THR A 47 -19.24 -2.84 17.03
CA THR A 47 -20.44 -2.52 16.27
C THR A 47 -20.69 -3.54 15.16
N GLU A 48 -21.95 -3.76 14.79
CA GLU A 48 -22.33 -4.64 13.68
C GLU A 48 -21.64 -4.24 12.36
N ILE A 49 -21.44 -2.94 12.15
CA ILE A 49 -20.83 -2.45 10.90
C ILE A 49 -19.35 -2.80 10.80
N GLU A 50 -18.64 -2.98 11.93
CA GLU A 50 -17.26 -3.47 11.95
C GLU A 50 -17.18 -4.93 11.50
N VAL A 51 -18.14 -5.76 11.96
CA VAL A 51 -18.27 -7.15 11.51
C VAL A 51 -18.53 -7.19 10.00
N ASN A 52 -19.50 -6.42 9.53
CA ASN A 52 -19.84 -6.32 8.10
C ASN A 52 -18.63 -5.89 7.24
N LEU A 53 -17.80 -4.94 7.72
CA LEU A 53 -16.61 -4.53 7.00
C LEU A 53 -15.56 -5.64 6.98
N SER A 54 -15.33 -6.31 8.09
CA SER A 54 -14.37 -7.42 8.19
C SER A 54 -14.74 -8.58 7.27
N GLU A 55 -16.02 -8.94 7.19
CA GLU A 55 -16.54 -9.95 6.25
C GLU A 55 -16.34 -9.55 4.79
N LEU A 56 -16.62 -8.27 4.45
CA LEU A 56 -16.38 -7.75 3.11
C LEU A 56 -14.90 -7.77 2.75
N ILE A 57 -14.01 -7.46 3.69
CA ILE A 57 -12.56 -7.55 3.48
C ILE A 57 -12.16 -9.00 3.22
N SER A 58 -12.53 -9.94 4.10
CA SER A 58 -12.18 -11.36 3.95
C SER A 58 -12.73 -11.98 2.67
N LYS A 59 -13.92 -11.56 2.23
CA LYS A 59 -14.50 -12.00 0.95
C LYS A 59 -13.69 -11.56 -0.27
N ASN A 60 -13.09 -10.37 -0.24
CA ASN A 60 -12.26 -9.85 -1.33
C ASN A 60 -10.79 -10.30 -1.21
N PHE A 61 -10.31 -10.50 0.01
CA PHE A 61 -8.94 -10.91 0.36
C PHE A 61 -8.95 -12.20 1.18
N PRO A 62 -9.09 -13.39 0.57
CA PRO A 62 -9.18 -14.66 1.31
C PRO A 62 -7.91 -15.04 2.11
N SER A 63 -6.82 -14.31 1.96
CA SER A 63 -5.64 -14.40 2.82
C SER A 63 -5.86 -13.78 4.20
N MET A 64 -6.83 -12.85 4.32
CA MET A 64 -7.20 -12.18 5.55
C MET A 64 -8.35 -12.94 6.24
N GLU A 65 -8.02 -14.07 6.84
CA GLU A 65 -8.98 -14.93 7.57
C GLU A 65 -9.57 -14.22 8.80
N LYS A 66 -8.72 -13.40 9.46
CA LYS A 66 -9.12 -12.46 10.51
C LYS A 66 -8.57 -11.08 10.22
N THR A 67 -9.31 -10.05 10.65
CA THR A 67 -9.00 -8.64 10.36
C THR A 67 -9.07 -7.81 11.63
N ARG A 68 -8.12 -6.89 11.79
CA ARG A 68 -8.14 -5.82 12.79
C ARG A 68 -8.18 -4.48 12.10
N LEU A 69 -9.20 -3.67 12.42
CA LEU A 69 -9.32 -2.32 11.90
C LEU A 69 -8.39 -1.36 12.64
N VAL A 70 -7.83 -0.41 11.92
CA VAL A 70 -6.99 0.68 12.40
C VAL A 70 -7.29 1.94 11.57
N ASN A 71 -6.65 3.08 11.86
CA ASN A 71 -7.00 4.35 11.18
C ASN A 71 -6.13 4.63 9.96
N THR A 72 -4.87 4.19 9.98
CA THR A 72 -3.87 4.53 8.94
C THR A 72 -3.07 3.31 8.49
N GLY A 73 -2.51 3.38 7.27
CA GLY A 73 -1.59 2.36 6.78
C GLY A 73 -0.36 2.19 7.68
N SER A 74 0.12 3.27 8.31
CA SER A 74 1.24 3.21 9.27
C SER A 74 0.90 2.37 10.50
N GLU A 75 -0.30 2.52 11.06
CA GLU A 75 -0.78 1.67 12.15
C GLU A 75 -0.92 0.20 11.72
N ALA A 76 -1.41 -0.03 10.49
CA ALA A 76 -1.58 -1.37 9.94
C ALA A 76 -0.22 -2.08 9.79
N THR A 77 0.78 -1.44 9.19
CA THR A 77 2.12 -2.01 8.98
C THR A 77 2.88 -2.18 10.29
N MET A 78 2.77 -1.23 11.22
CA MET A 78 3.33 -1.33 12.56
C MET A 78 2.76 -2.55 13.30
N THR A 79 1.45 -2.76 13.21
CA THR A 79 0.77 -3.91 13.82
C THR A 79 1.17 -5.22 13.14
N ALA A 80 1.25 -5.26 11.81
CA ALA A 80 1.69 -6.42 11.03
C ALA A 80 3.11 -6.88 11.44
N ILE A 81 4.04 -5.95 11.57
CA ILE A 81 5.42 -6.24 12.01
C ILE A 81 5.43 -6.75 13.45
N ARG A 82 4.66 -6.15 14.35
CA ARG A 82 4.55 -6.58 15.74
C ARG A 82 3.96 -7.99 15.86
N LEU A 83 2.93 -8.31 15.05
CA LEU A 83 2.36 -9.64 14.94
C LEU A 83 3.38 -10.67 14.46
N ALA A 84 4.09 -10.37 13.39
CA ALA A 84 5.12 -11.25 12.84
C ALA A 84 6.21 -11.56 13.87
N ARG A 85 6.69 -10.54 14.58
CA ARG A 85 7.67 -10.72 15.68
C ARG A 85 7.08 -11.53 16.85
N GLY A 86 5.85 -11.25 17.23
CA GLY A 86 5.16 -11.99 18.30
C GLY A 86 4.96 -13.46 17.96
N PHE A 87 4.60 -13.75 16.73
CA PHE A 87 4.36 -15.11 16.22
C PHE A 87 5.66 -15.91 16.08
N THR A 88 6.66 -15.36 15.40
CA THR A 88 7.92 -16.04 15.09
C THR A 88 8.91 -16.05 16.26
N LYS A 89 8.75 -15.16 17.26
CA LYS A 89 9.71 -14.87 18.34
C LYS A 89 11.06 -14.36 17.84
N LYS A 90 11.12 -13.90 16.59
CA LYS A 90 12.30 -13.32 15.95
C LYS A 90 12.20 -11.79 15.94
N LYS A 91 13.33 -11.08 15.72
CA LYS A 91 13.43 -9.63 15.92
C LYS A 91 13.50 -8.83 14.62
N LYS A 92 14.25 -9.33 13.64
CA LYS A 92 14.58 -8.58 12.42
C LYS A 92 13.46 -8.64 11.41
N ILE A 93 13.35 -7.60 10.60
CA ILE A 93 12.52 -7.58 9.41
C ILE A 93 13.37 -7.27 8.19
N ILE A 94 12.95 -7.74 7.04
CA ILE A 94 13.52 -7.37 5.74
C ILE A 94 12.49 -6.53 5.01
N LYS A 95 12.93 -5.39 4.46
CA LYS A 95 12.16 -4.57 3.53
C LYS A 95 12.96 -4.33 2.24
N PHE A 96 12.30 -3.81 1.22
CA PHE A 96 12.98 -3.47 -0.03
C PHE A 96 13.26 -1.97 -0.13
N GLU A 97 14.42 -1.63 -0.70
CA GLU A 97 14.83 -0.24 -0.90
C GLU A 97 13.79 0.50 -1.76
N GLY A 98 13.47 1.72 -1.38
CA GLY A 98 12.43 2.53 -2.03
C GLY A 98 11.01 2.24 -1.57
N CYS A 99 10.72 1.09 -0.95
CA CYS A 99 9.40 0.83 -0.38
C CYS A 99 9.11 1.72 0.83
N TYR A 100 7.86 2.21 0.88
CA TYR A 100 7.35 3.00 1.99
C TYR A 100 6.25 2.24 2.73
N HIS A 101 6.43 2.03 4.02
CA HIS A 101 5.52 1.25 4.85
C HIS A 101 4.97 2.04 6.04
N GLY A 102 4.88 3.35 5.92
CA GLY A 102 4.42 4.24 6.98
C GLY A 102 5.53 5.01 7.69
N ALA A 103 5.16 5.83 8.67
CA ALA A 103 6.04 6.79 9.32
C ALA A 103 6.56 6.32 10.69
N HIS A 104 6.60 5.02 10.94
CA HIS A 104 7.19 4.49 12.18
C HIS A 104 8.65 4.05 11.97
N ASP A 105 9.45 4.15 13.01
CA ASP A 105 10.92 4.05 12.98
C ASP A 105 11.45 2.76 12.34
N TYR A 106 10.74 1.63 12.50
CA TYR A 106 11.17 0.35 11.93
C TYR A 106 11.28 0.36 10.40
N VAL A 107 10.55 1.23 9.69
CA VAL A 107 10.44 1.17 8.23
C VAL A 107 10.97 2.42 7.52
N LEU A 108 11.46 3.42 8.27
CA LEU A 108 12.00 4.66 7.70
C LEU A 108 13.42 4.47 7.12
N VAL A 109 14.05 3.32 7.34
CA VAL A 109 15.37 3.00 6.77
C VAL A 109 15.25 2.85 5.26
N LYS A 110 16.02 3.65 4.51
CA LYS A 110 16.03 3.68 3.03
C LYS A 110 14.61 3.64 2.42
N ALA A 111 13.69 4.39 3.02
CA ALA A 111 12.32 4.48 2.54
C ALA A 111 12.22 5.33 1.27
N GLY A 112 11.21 5.05 0.46
CA GLY A 112 10.78 5.91 -0.63
C GLY A 112 9.95 7.11 -0.13
N SER A 113 9.16 7.75 -1.04
CA SER A 113 8.24 8.84 -0.71
C SER A 113 8.93 10.15 -0.31
N GLY A 114 8.35 10.92 0.62
CA GLY A 114 8.84 12.23 1.03
C GLY A 114 10.30 12.23 1.50
N ALA A 115 10.75 11.18 2.18
CA ALA A 115 12.14 11.04 2.60
C ALA A 115 13.11 10.99 1.40
N ALA A 116 12.74 10.31 0.33
CA ALA A 116 13.56 10.26 -0.89
C ALA A 116 13.62 11.63 -1.59
N HIS A 117 12.52 12.38 -1.60
CA HIS A 117 12.47 13.72 -2.22
C HIS A 117 13.35 14.74 -1.51
N ILE A 118 13.54 14.62 -0.21
CA ILE A 118 14.42 15.50 0.58
C ILE A 118 15.82 14.92 0.82
N GLY A 119 16.15 13.78 0.18
CA GLY A 119 17.48 13.18 0.23
C GLY A 119 17.86 12.49 1.55
N ILE A 120 16.90 12.22 2.42
CA ILE A 120 17.14 11.58 3.71
C ILE A 120 17.05 10.06 3.56
N SER A 121 18.12 9.35 3.87
CA SER A 121 18.17 7.88 3.83
C SER A 121 17.62 7.21 5.09
N VAL A 122 17.73 7.90 6.24
CA VAL A 122 17.13 7.55 7.53
C VAL A 122 16.58 8.84 8.11
N SER A 123 15.37 8.82 8.65
CA SER A 123 14.80 10.02 9.27
C SER A 123 15.60 10.42 10.50
N GLU A 124 15.96 11.70 10.61
CA GLU A 124 16.46 12.25 11.87
C GLU A 124 15.44 11.99 12.99
N GLY A 125 15.93 11.65 14.15
CA GLY A 125 15.12 11.27 15.31
C GLY A 125 14.75 9.78 15.40
N SER A 126 15.00 8.98 14.35
CA SER A 126 14.89 7.52 14.46
C SER A 126 16.08 6.96 15.24
N LEU A 127 15.79 6.05 16.18
CA LEU A 127 16.83 5.44 17.00
C LEU A 127 17.61 4.36 16.24
N ASP A 128 18.92 4.35 16.38
CA ASP A 128 19.79 3.36 15.75
C ASP A 128 19.47 1.93 16.19
N GLU A 129 19.08 1.74 17.46
CA GLU A 129 18.68 0.44 18.02
C GLU A 129 17.45 -0.14 17.33
N VAL A 130 16.56 0.72 16.86
CA VAL A 130 15.37 0.33 16.11
C VAL A 130 15.74 0.00 14.67
N SER A 131 16.52 0.87 14.02
CA SER A 131 16.90 0.74 12.61
C SER A 131 17.82 -0.47 12.36
N LYS A 132 18.67 -0.87 13.31
CA LYS A 132 19.52 -2.08 13.24
C LYS A 132 18.73 -3.39 13.07
N ASN A 133 17.45 -3.40 13.45
CA ASN A 133 16.58 -4.55 13.28
C ASN A 133 15.83 -4.57 11.93
N THR A 134 16.17 -3.65 11.02
CA THR A 134 15.60 -3.58 9.68
C THR A 134 16.68 -3.74 8.63
N LEU A 135 16.63 -4.87 7.95
CA LEU A 135 17.51 -5.21 6.85
C LEU A 135 16.89 -4.73 5.54
N VAL A 136 17.70 -4.23 4.62
CA VAL A 136 17.22 -3.69 3.35
C VAL A 136 17.86 -4.44 2.21
N VAL A 137 17.01 -4.86 1.25
CA VAL A 137 17.38 -5.57 0.03
C VAL A 137 16.90 -4.74 -1.17
N GLN A 138 17.61 -4.82 -2.28
CA GLN A 138 17.20 -4.14 -3.51
C GLN A 138 15.90 -4.75 -4.06
N TYR A 139 14.96 -3.90 -4.49
CA TYR A 139 13.74 -4.37 -5.15
C TYR A 139 14.06 -5.07 -6.46
N ASN A 140 13.37 -6.16 -6.77
CA ASN A 140 13.64 -7.05 -7.91
C ASN A 140 14.92 -7.89 -7.82
N ASN A 141 15.56 -7.99 -6.64
CA ASN A 141 16.75 -8.79 -6.39
C ASN A 141 16.44 -9.95 -5.41
N SER A 142 15.83 -11.03 -5.93
CA SER A 142 15.51 -12.22 -5.12
C SER A 142 16.75 -12.98 -4.66
N ASP A 143 17.87 -12.91 -5.40
CA ASP A 143 19.13 -13.59 -5.05
C ASP A 143 19.77 -12.92 -3.81
N GLU A 144 19.71 -11.60 -3.72
CA GLU A 144 20.16 -10.88 -2.52
C GLU A 144 19.31 -11.26 -1.30
N LEU A 145 17.97 -11.34 -1.47
CA LEU A 145 17.09 -11.82 -0.41
C LEU A 145 17.44 -13.22 0.04
N GLN A 146 17.65 -14.16 -0.89
CA GLN A 146 18.03 -15.53 -0.60
C GLN A 146 19.35 -15.57 0.19
N SER A 147 20.37 -14.87 -0.30
CA SER A 147 21.70 -14.82 0.35
C SER A 147 21.62 -14.22 1.76
N LEU A 148 20.75 -13.23 1.97
CA LEU A 148 20.58 -12.57 3.26
C LEU A 148 19.91 -13.51 4.28
N VAL A 149 18.82 -14.19 3.90
CA VAL A 149 18.12 -15.12 4.83
C VAL A 149 18.87 -16.43 5.09
N GLU A 150 19.89 -16.75 4.31
CA GLU A 150 20.81 -17.86 4.59
C GLU A 150 21.80 -17.50 5.69
N LYS A 151 22.21 -16.24 5.78
CA LYS A 151 23.18 -15.73 6.77
C LYS A 151 22.51 -15.26 8.05
N GLU A 152 21.24 -14.87 7.98
CA GLU A 152 20.50 -14.25 9.07
C GLU A 152 19.33 -15.12 9.52
N ASN A 153 19.43 -15.70 10.70
CA ASN A 153 18.44 -16.62 11.25
C ASN A 153 17.34 -15.95 12.09
N ASP A 154 17.54 -14.67 12.50
CA ASP A 154 16.62 -13.93 13.37
C ASP A 154 15.63 -13.05 12.58
N VAL A 155 15.21 -13.50 11.39
CA VAL A 155 14.26 -12.77 10.53
C VAL A 155 12.84 -13.19 10.83
N ALA A 156 12.03 -12.25 11.34
CA ALA A 156 10.60 -12.43 11.63
C ALA A 156 9.72 -12.32 10.39
N ALA A 157 9.99 -11.33 9.55
CA ALA A 157 9.16 -11.04 8.39
C ALA A 157 9.95 -10.44 7.23
N VAL A 158 9.41 -10.66 6.03
CA VAL A 158 9.68 -9.85 4.82
C VAL A 158 8.44 -9.02 4.55
N ILE A 159 8.58 -7.69 4.48
CA ILE A 159 7.52 -6.76 4.09
C ILE A 159 7.82 -6.16 2.73
N VAL A 160 6.81 -6.17 1.83
CA VAL A 160 6.97 -5.70 0.45
C VAL A 160 5.71 -5.00 -0.05
N GLU A 161 5.88 -3.88 -0.78
CA GLU A 161 4.84 -3.39 -1.68
C GLU A 161 4.83 -4.31 -2.92
N PRO A 162 3.74 -5.00 -3.26
CA PRO A 162 3.72 -5.87 -4.45
C PRO A 162 4.00 -5.13 -5.77
N VAL A 163 3.68 -3.85 -5.81
CA VAL A 163 4.11 -2.87 -6.80
C VAL A 163 4.64 -1.68 -6.03
N LEU A 164 5.91 -1.35 -6.23
CA LEU A 164 6.53 -0.23 -5.54
C LEU A 164 5.96 1.08 -6.12
N ALA A 165 5.23 1.84 -5.30
CA ALA A 165 4.43 2.97 -5.77
C ALA A 165 4.83 4.33 -5.17
N ASN A 166 5.65 4.35 -4.13
CA ASN A 166 5.93 5.60 -3.39
C ASN A 166 7.06 6.45 -3.97
N MET A 167 7.94 5.88 -4.76
CA MET A 167 9.08 6.60 -5.36
C MET A 167 8.97 6.70 -6.90
N GLY A 168 7.77 6.67 -7.38
CA GLY A 168 7.40 6.38 -8.75
C GLY A 168 6.90 4.94 -8.84
N LEU A 169 6.52 4.49 -10.01
CA LEU A 169 5.96 3.15 -10.19
C LEU A 169 7.04 2.19 -10.67
N VAL A 170 7.52 1.28 -9.81
CA VAL A 170 8.43 0.20 -10.19
C VAL A 170 7.69 -1.13 -10.14
N LEU A 171 7.67 -1.83 -11.27
CA LEU A 171 6.95 -3.09 -11.40
C LEU A 171 7.78 -4.26 -10.88
N PRO A 172 7.14 -5.28 -10.28
CA PRO A 172 7.84 -6.50 -9.92
C PRO A 172 8.29 -7.23 -11.19
N GLY A 173 9.51 -7.74 -11.17
CA GLY A 173 10.02 -8.66 -12.21
C GLY A 173 9.17 -9.93 -12.27
N LYS A 174 9.21 -10.63 -13.41
CA LYS A 174 8.31 -11.76 -13.74
C LYS A 174 8.15 -12.80 -12.62
N ASN A 175 9.24 -13.12 -11.91
CA ASN A 175 9.25 -14.15 -10.87
C ASN A 175 9.43 -13.59 -9.45
N PHE A 176 9.74 -12.31 -9.30
CA PHE A 176 10.17 -11.69 -8.05
C PHE A 176 9.24 -12.00 -6.86
N LEU A 177 7.94 -11.78 -7.01
CA LEU A 177 6.99 -12.04 -5.92
C LEU A 177 6.84 -13.55 -5.62
N ASN A 178 6.95 -14.41 -6.63
CA ASN A 178 6.94 -15.86 -6.45
C ASN A 178 8.19 -16.34 -5.68
N ASP A 179 9.35 -15.78 -6.03
CA ASP A 179 10.62 -16.10 -5.37
C ASP A 179 10.57 -15.67 -3.90
N ILE A 180 10.10 -14.45 -3.60
CA ILE A 180 9.87 -14.00 -2.22
C ILE A 180 8.96 -14.96 -1.47
N ARG A 181 7.82 -15.38 -2.07
CA ARG A 181 6.90 -16.33 -1.43
C ARG A 181 7.53 -17.68 -1.18
N LYS A 182 8.32 -18.17 -2.11
CA LYS A 182 9.07 -19.46 -1.97
C LYS A 182 10.09 -19.35 -0.84
N ILE A 183 10.97 -18.35 -0.87
CA ILE A 183 12.01 -18.12 0.13
C ILE A 183 11.41 -18.01 1.54
N THR A 184 10.35 -17.21 1.69
CA THR A 184 9.72 -16.99 3.00
C THR A 184 9.07 -18.26 3.55
N ARG A 185 8.49 -19.13 2.69
CA ARG A 185 7.96 -20.43 3.11
C ARG A 185 9.05 -21.37 3.57
N GLU A 186 10.12 -21.53 2.79
CA GLU A 186 11.23 -22.44 3.08
C GLU A 186 11.96 -22.08 4.38
N LYS A 187 12.02 -20.77 4.72
CA LYS A 187 12.71 -20.26 5.91
C LYS A 187 11.79 -19.99 7.11
N ASN A 188 10.49 -20.31 7.01
CA ASN A 188 9.48 -19.99 8.05
C ASN A 188 9.52 -18.51 8.46
N ILE A 189 9.52 -17.62 7.46
CA ILE A 189 9.49 -16.17 7.61
C ILE A 189 8.08 -15.70 7.20
N VAL A 190 7.49 -14.79 7.98
CA VAL A 190 6.17 -14.22 7.67
C VAL A 190 6.28 -13.29 6.46
N LEU A 191 5.48 -13.53 5.42
CA LEU A 191 5.37 -12.63 4.28
C LEU A 191 4.24 -11.63 4.53
N ILE A 192 4.59 -10.34 4.57
CA ILE A 192 3.65 -9.21 4.70
C ILE A 192 3.54 -8.53 3.34
N PHE A 193 2.36 -8.55 2.73
CA PHE A 193 2.05 -7.67 1.59
C PHE A 193 1.48 -6.36 2.10
N ASP A 194 2.22 -5.28 1.84
CA ASP A 194 1.71 -3.93 2.02
C ASP A 194 0.88 -3.53 0.81
N GLU A 195 -0.41 -3.77 0.93
CA GLU A 195 -1.40 -3.42 -0.09
C GLU A 195 -2.14 -2.11 0.22
N VAL A 196 -1.54 -1.23 0.99
CA VAL A 196 -2.12 0.09 1.28
C VAL A 196 -2.35 0.90 -0.01
N VAL A 197 -1.51 0.74 -1.04
CA VAL A 197 -1.71 1.35 -2.37
C VAL A 197 -2.45 0.42 -3.31
N THR A 198 -2.04 -0.84 -3.41
CA THR A 198 -2.52 -1.78 -4.43
C THR A 198 -3.86 -2.43 -4.10
N GLY A 199 -4.21 -2.50 -2.81
CA GLY A 199 -5.47 -3.06 -2.33
C GLY A 199 -6.69 -2.33 -2.89
N PHE A 200 -7.63 -3.06 -3.43
CA PHE A 200 -8.79 -2.58 -4.18
C PHE A 200 -8.48 -1.75 -5.43
N ARG A 201 -7.23 -1.32 -5.64
CA ARG A 201 -6.85 -0.49 -6.78
C ARG A 201 -6.56 -1.31 -8.04
N MET A 202 -5.81 -2.39 -7.92
CA MET A 202 -5.45 -3.22 -9.07
C MET A 202 -6.58 -4.18 -9.46
N SER A 203 -7.30 -4.65 -8.48
CA SER A 203 -8.47 -5.52 -8.60
C SER A 203 -9.27 -5.47 -7.30
N GLN A 204 -10.44 -6.11 -7.25
CA GLN A 204 -11.21 -6.26 -6.02
C GLN A 204 -10.41 -6.92 -4.87
N GLY A 205 -9.50 -7.84 -5.21
CA GLY A 205 -8.63 -8.53 -4.25
C GLY A 205 -7.18 -8.03 -4.29
N GLY A 206 -6.95 -6.79 -4.76
CA GLY A 206 -5.64 -6.14 -4.76
C GLY A 206 -4.61 -6.83 -5.66
N ALA A 207 -3.34 -6.61 -5.33
CA ALA A 207 -2.21 -7.18 -6.03
C ALA A 207 -2.08 -8.68 -5.79
N GLN A 208 -2.41 -9.18 -4.59
CA GLN A 208 -2.34 -10.61 -4.29
C GLN A 208 -3.23 -11.44 -5.22
N LYS A 209 -4.41 -10.93 -5.57
CA LYS A 209 -5.28 -11.56 -6.58
C LYS A 209 -4.72 -11.40 -7.98
N TYR A 210 -4.22 -10.21 -8.31
CA TYR A 210 -3.66 -9.89 -9.63
C TYR A 210 -2.45 -10.79 -9.97
N PHE A 211 -1.54 -10.98 -9.02
CA PHE A 211 -0.32 -11.81 -9.18
C PHE A 211 -0.51 -13.26 -8.72
N SER A 212 -1.68 -13.64 -8.19
CA SER A 212 -1.96 -14.97 -7.65
C SER A 212 -0.99 -15.39 -6.53
N ILE A 213 -0.61 -14.48 -5.66
CA ILE A 213 0.28 -14.72 -4.52
C ILE A 213 -0.52 -14.57 -3.21
N LYS A 214 -0.48 -15.58 -2.35
CA LYS A 214 -1.10 -15.52 -1.02
C LYS A 214 -0.06 -15.16 0.06
N PRO A 215 -0.06 -13.95 0.63
CA PRO A 215 0.79 -13.60 1.77
C PRO A 215 0.27 -14.21 3.08
N ASP A 216 1.06 -14.07 4.15
CA ASP A 216 0.65 -14.50 5.49
C ASP A 216 -0.08 -13.37 6.24
N ILE A 217 0.32 -12.11 6.01
CA ILE A 217 -0.34 -10.90 6.51
C ILE A 217 -0.51 -9.93 5.34
N THR A 218 -1.61 -9.20 5.32
CA THR A 218 -1.90 -8.11 4.39
C THR A 218 -2.26 -6.84 5.16
N THR A 219 -1.77 -5.69 4.70
CA THR A 219 -2.21 -4.37 5.18
C THR A 219 -3.00 -3.65 4.09
N LEU A 220 -4.11 -3.03 4.46
CA LEU A 220 -5.00 -2.27 3.58
C LEU A 220 -5.20 -0.85 4.10
N GLY A 221 -5.49 0.08 3.20
CA GLY A 221 -5.79 1.47 3.52
C GLY A 221 -6.31 2.23 2.30
N LYS A 222 -6.09 3.52 2.27
CA LYS A 222 -6.36 4.38 1.09
C LYS A 222 -7.71 4.10 0.41
N ALA A 223 -7.73 3.34 -0.70
CA ALA A 223 -8.95 3.02 -1.45
C ALA A 223 -10.02 2.31 -0.61
N LEU A 224 -9.64 1.62 0.47
CA LEU A 224 -10.56 1.04 1.43
C LEU A 224 -11.55 2.07 1.98
N GLY A 225 -11.04 3.25 2.36
CA GLY A 225 -11.86 4.33 2.93
C GLY A 225 -12.32 5.37 1.92
N ASN A 226 -11.74 5.38 0.71
CA ASN A 226 -11.98 6.39 -0.33
C ASN A 226 -12.00 7.83 0.21
N GLY A 227 -10.97 8.19 1.01
CA GLY A 227 -10.78 9.50 1.62
C GLY A 227 -11.08 9.57 3.12
N PHE A 228 -11.71 8.56 3.71
CA PHE A 228 -11.92 8.46 5.15
C PHE A 228 -10.74 7.73 5.85
N PRO A 229 -10.41 8.12 7.10
CA PRO A 229 -9.29 7.52 7.84
C PRO A 229 -9.65 6.12 8.34
N ILE A 230 -9.38 5.12 7.52
CA ILE A 230 -9.53 3.71 7.84
C ILE A 230 -8.47 2.89 7.14
N ALA A 231 -7.94 1.92 7.85
CA ALA A 231 -7.03 0.91 7.37
C ALA A 231 -7.32 -0.43 8.08
N ALA A 232 -6.70 -1.49 7.61
CA ALA A 232 -6.86 -2.80 8.20
C ALA A 232 -5.54 -3.59 8.11
N VAL A 233 -5.30 -4.42 9.11
CA VAL A 233 -4.32 -5.50 9.08
C VAL A 233 -5.06 -6.81 9.25
N GLY A 234 -4.72 -7.81 8.47
CA GLY A 234 -5.31 -9.14 8.58
C GLY A 234 -4.41 -10.20 7.98
N GLY A 235 -4.70 -11.45 8.24
CA GLY A 235 -3.88 -12.56 7.80
C GLY A 235 -4.42 -13.89 8.29
N LYS A 236 -3.56 -14.90 8.29
CA LYS A 236 -3.88 -16.23 8.82
C LYS A 236 -4.35 -16.15 10.26
N SER A 237 -5.37 -16.93 10.60
CA SER A 237 -5.96 -16.95 11.94
C SER A 237 -4.91 -17.19 13.03
N GLU A 238 -3.99 -18.13 12.83
CA GLU A 238 -2.92 -18.45 13.78
C GLU A 238 -2.00 -17.27 14.12
N ILE A 239 -1.79 -16.37 13.16
CA ILE A 239 -0.99 -15.15 13.36
C ILE A 239 -1.84 -14.07 14.02
N MET A 240 -3.08 -13.90 13.55
CA MET A 240 -3.98 -12.88 14.07
C MET A 240 -4.41 -13.15 15.50
N ASP A 241 -4.48 -14.42 15.93
CA ASP A 241 -4.78 -14.85 17.31
C ASP A 241 -3.67 -14.49 18.31
N MET A 242 -2.51 -14.02 17.80
CA MET A 242 -1.52 -13.40 18.67
C MET A 242 -1.96 -12.04 19.24
N LEU A 243 -3.00 -11.40 18.68
CA LEU A 243 -3.54 -10.14 19.20
C LEU A 243 -4.30 -10.36 20.53
N SER A 244 -4.12 -9.41 21.45
CA SER A 244 -4.93 -9.34 22.67
C SER A 244 -6.45 -9.15 22.31
N PRO A 245 -7.39 -9.81 23.02
CA PRO A 245 -7.20 -10.57 24.28
C PRO A 245 -6.77 -12.03 24.09
N GLU A 246 -6.92 -12.65 22.90
CA GLU A 246 -6.56 -14.06 22.67
C GLU A 246 -5.05 -14.30 22.86
N GLY A 247 -4.23 -13.41 22.34
CA GLY A 247 -2.77 -13.45 22.42
C GLY A 247 -2.19 -12.31 23.25
N LYS A 248 -0.86 -12.18 23.19
CA LYS A 248 -0.10 -11.20 23.99
C LYS A 248 0.38 -9.99 23.17
N VAL A 249 0.04 -9.90 21.90
CA VAL A 249 0.41 -8.74 21.05
C VAL A 249 -0.61 -7.64 21.24
N TYR A 250 -0.19 -6.53 21.82
CA TYR A 250 -1.08 -5.41 22.10
C TYR A 250 -1.24 -4.49 20.88
N GLN A 251 -2.49 -4.17 20.57
CA GLN A 251 -2.88 -3.14 19.62
C GLN A 251 -4.15 -2.46 20.14
N ALA A 252 -4.11 -1.14 20.27
CA ALA A 252 -5.27 -0.33 20.60
C ALA A 252 -5.15 1.05 19.94
N SER A 253 -6.28 1.62 19.61
CA SER A 253 -6.40 2.99 19.09
C SER A 253 -7.82 3.48 19.37
N THR A 254 -7.97 4.70 19.89
CA THR A 254 -9.26 5.29 20.26
C THR A 254 -10.23 5.33 19.09
N TYR A 255 -9.76 5.65 17.90
CA TYR A 255 -10.59 5.84 16.71
C TYR A 255 -10.66 4.63 15.78
N ALA A 256 -9.94 3.55 16.09
CA ALA A 256 -10.01 2.34 15.27
C ALA A 256 -11.41 1.71 15.36
N GLY A 257 -12.00 1.43 14.21
CA GLY A 257 -13.36 0.90 14.16
C GLY A 257 -14.45 1.96 14.34
N ASN A 258 -14.12 3.27 14.32
CA ASN A 258 -15.16 4.29 14.42
C ASN A 258 -16.20 4.13 13.30
N PRO A 259 -17.50 4.19 13.63
CA PRO A 259 -18.56 3.82 12.69
C PRO A 259 -18.66 4.75 11.47
N VAL A 260 -18.16 5.97 11.54
CA VAL A 260 -18.16 6.90 10.40
C VAL A 260 -17.20 6.40 9.31
N SER A 261 -15.95 6.12 9.67
CA SER A 261 -14.94 5.61 8.73
C SER A 261 -15.24 4.17 8.29
N VAL A 262 -15.79 3.34 9.19
CA VAL A 262 -16.21 1.97 8.88
C VAL A 262 -17.36 1.99 7.87
N THR A 263 -18.35 2.86 8.04
CA THR A 263 -19.44 3.05 7.06
C THR A 263 -18.89 3.46 5.70
N ALA A 264 -17.94 4.37 5.66
CA ALA A 264 -17.28 4.76 4.41
C ALA A 264 -16.57 3.57 3.77
N GLY A 265 -15.86 2.74 4.54
CA GLY A 265 -15.23 1.51 4.07
C GLY A 265 -16.21 0.51 3.49
N VAL A 266 -17.29 0.21 4.20
CA VAL A 266 -18.38 -0.68 3.74
C VAL A 266 -18.98 -0.17 2.42
N SER A 267 -19.33 1.13 2.36
CA SER A 267 -19.92 1.74 1.17
C SER A 267 -18.94 1.75 0.00
N SER A 268 -17.65 1.99 0.26
CA SER A 268 -16.59 1.95 -0.75
C SER A 268 -16.45 0.55 -1.35
N ILE A 269 -16.30 -0.50 -0.52
CA ILE A 269 -16.17 -1.88 -1.01
C ILE A 269 -17.42 -2.32 -1.77
N LYS A 270 -18.62 -2.08 -1.22
CA LYS A 270 -19.87 -2.41 -1.90
C LYS A 270 -19.97 -1.73 -3.26
N THR A 271 -19.56 -0.46 -3.36
CA THR A 271 -19.57 0.29 -4.62
C THR A 271 -18.56 -0.28 -5.62
N MET A 272 -17.33 -0.55 -5.18
CA MET A 272 -16.30 -1.17 -6.02
C MET A 272 -16.73 -2.56 -6.51
N ASN A 273 -17.31 -3.38 -5.64
CA ASN A 273 -17.78 -4.72 -5.99
C ASN A 273 -18.91 -4.66 -7.03
N ARG A 274 -19.90 -3.78 -6.83
CA ARG A 274 -21.01 -3.58 -7.77
C ARG A 274 -20.54 -3.09 -9.14
N LEU A 275 -19.52 -2.26 -9.19
CA LEU A 275 -19.01 -1.66 -10.43
C LEU A 275 -17.85 -2.44 -11.05
N SER A 276 -17.38 -3.51 -10.43
CA SER A 276 -16.09 -4.15 -10.73
C SER A 276 -15.91 -4.53 -12.19
N SER A 277 -16.93 -5.10 -12.85
CA SER A 277 -16.90 -5.50 -14.25
C SER A 277 -16.71 -4.34 -15.24
N LYS A 278 -16.99 -3.10 -14.81
CA LYS A 278 -16.83 -1.88 -15.62
C LYS A 278 -15.68 -1.02 -15.10
N LEU A 279 -15.52 -0.91 -13.78
CA LEU A 279 -14.58 0.00 -13.14
C LEU A 279 -13.13 -0.32 -13.54
N TYR A 280 -12.67 -1.53 -13.25
CA TYR A 280 -11.27 -1.89 -13.50
C TYR A 280 -10.88 -1.87 -14.97
N PRO A 281 -11.67 -2.48 -15.91
CA PRO A 281 -11.37 -2.37 -17.34
C PRO A 281 -11.37 -0.94 -17.86
N GLN A 282 -12.29 -0.09 -17.36
CA GLN A 282 -12.34 1.31 -17.79
C GLN A 282 -11.13 2.11 -17.29
N LEU A 283 -10.72 1.90 -16.04
CA LEU A 283 -9.54 2.54 -15.48
C LEU A 283 -8.27 2.12 -16.23
N GLU A 284 -8.11 0.84 -16.50
CA GLU A 284 -6.96 0.31 -17.26
C GLU A 284 -6.95 0.88 -18.70
N LYS A 285 -8.10 0.89 -19.39
CA LYS A 285 -8.22 1.50 -20.72
C LYS A 285 -7.88 2.99 -20.72
N ASN A 286 -8.34 3.73 -19.72
CA ASN A 286 -8.04 5.17 -19.60
C ASN A 286 -6.54 5.39 -19.33
N CYS A 287 -5.96 4.59 -18.46
CA CYS A 287 -4.53 4.63 -18.17
C CYS A 287 -3.69 4.35 -19.43
N ALA A 288 -4.02 3.28 -20.16
CA ALA A 288 -3.32 2.90 -21.39
C ALA A 288 -3.38 4.02 -22.47
N LYS A 289 -4.56 4.64 -22.64
CA LYS A 289 -4.71 5.78 -23.57
C LYS A 289 -3.82 6.95 -23.18
N LEU A 290 -3.77 7.30 -21.89
CA LEU A 290 -2.98 8.42 -21.39
C LEU A 290 -1.48 8.12 -21.55
N VAL A 291 -1.06 6.91 -21.20
CA VAL A 291 0.32 6.44 -21.35
C VAL A 291 0.76 6.50 -22.80
N SER A 292 -0.06 5.99 -23.74
CA SER A 292 0.24 6.07 -25.17
C SER A 292 0.41 7.52 -25.64
N ALA A 293 -0.55 8.40 -25.31
CA ALA A 293 -0.48 9.80 -25.72
C ALA A 293 0.75 10.53 -25.14
N ILE A 294 1.11 10.26 -23.90
CA ILE A 294 2.32 10.84 -23.28
C ILE A 294 3.58 10.30 -23.98
N HIS A 295 3.62 9.00 -24.28
CA HIS A 295 4.74 8.37 -24.99
C HIS A 295 4.93 8.99 -26.38
N ASP A 296 3.85 9.11 -27.16
CA ASP A 296 3.89 9.66 -28.52
C ASP A 296 4.38 11.12 -28.50
N MET A 297 3.81 11.96 -27.63
CA MET A 297 4.23 13.36 -27.49
C MET A 297 5.70 13.49 -27.06
N ALA A 298 6.15 12.71 -26.09
CA ALA A 298 7.52 12.76 -25.61
C ALA A 298 8.51 12.27 -26.70
N SER A 299 8.11 11.26 -27.47
CA SER A 299 8.89 10.74 -28.60
C SER A 299 9.02 11.77 -29.73
N ASP A 300 7.92 12.41 -30.14
CA ASP A 300 7.91 13.46 -31.16
C ASP A 300 8.81 14.66 -30.78
N MET A 301 8.79 14.98 -29.48
CA MET A 301 9.63 16.03 -28.89
C MET A 301 11.09 15.59 -28.65
N LYS A 302 11.43 14.34 -28.92
CA LYS A 302 12.73 13.71 -28.60
C LYS A 302 13.16 13.87 -27.15
N ILE A 303 12.20 13.77 -26.23
CA ILE A 303 12.46 13.81 -24.79
C ILE A 303 12.78 12.39 -24.31
N PRO A 304 13.98 12.14 -23.71
CA PRO A 304 14.29 10.87 -23.07
C PRO A 304 13.25 10.52 -22.01
N HIS A 305 12.61 9.36 -22.13
CA HIS A 305 11.58 8.95 -21.18
C HIS A 305 11.36 7.45 -21.11
N GLN A 306 10.95 6.97 -19.94
CA GLN A 306 10.40 5.66 -19.70
C GLN A 306 9.04 5.82 -19.01
N ILE A 307 8.07 4.99 -19.33
CA ILE A 307 6.77 5.00 -18.66
C ILE A 307 6.49 3.59 -18.12
N ASN A 308 6.47 3.47 -16.80
CA ASN A 308 5.98 2.26 -16.15
C ASN A 308 4.47 2.41 -15.90
N SER A 309 3.70 1.38 -16.20
CA SER A 309 2.25 1.37 -15.96
C SER A 309 1.74 -0.02 -15.61
N ILE A 310 0.75 -0.08 -14.72
CA ILE A 310 0.03 -1.31 -14.36
C ILE A 310 -1.37 -0.94 -13.85
N SER A 311 -2.39 -1.60 -14.38
CA SER A 311 -3.80 -1.32 -14.04
C SER A 311 -4.14 0.18 -14.25
N SER A 312 -4.47 0.92 -13.19
CA SER A 312 -4.78 2.35 -13.22
C SER A 312 -3.65 3.26 -12.74
N MET A 313 -2.45 2.74 -12.63
CA MET A 313 -1.28 3.47 -12.14
C MET A 313 -0.25 3.61 -13.24
N PHE A 314 0.37 4.78 -13.34
CA PHE A 314 1.50 5.00 -14.23
C PHE A 314 2.45 6.06 -13.67
N GLN A 315 3.69 6.04 -14.14
CA GLN A 315 4.71 7.03 -13.84
C GLN A 315 5.59 7.26 -15.06
N ILE A 316 5.79 8.52 -15.42
CA ILE A 316 6.82 8.90 -16.38
C ILE A 316 8.14 9.16 -15.65
N PHE A 317 9.23 8.63 -16.20
CA PHE A 317 10.59 8.89 -15.77
C PHE A 317 11.34 9.54 -16.95
N PHE A 318 12.02 10.63 -16.71
CA PHE A 318 12.83 11.33 -17.73
C PHE A 318 14.24 10.76 -17.76
N THR A 319 14.39 9.62 -18.42
CA THR A 319 15.65 8.87 -18.57
C THR A 319 15.56 7.94 -19.78
N ASP A 320 16.69 7.58 -20.37
CA ASP A 320 16.80 6.54 -21.40
C ASP A 320 16.90 5.13 -20.81
N ASP A 321 17.33 5.02 -19.54
CA ASP A 321 17.51 3.75 -18.85
C ASP A 321 16.16 3.13 -18.46
N LYS A 322 16.05 1.80 -18.51
CA LYS A 322 14.91 1.07 -17.94
C LYS A 322 14.85 1.27 -16.43
N VAL A 323 13.67 1.59 -15.93
CA VAL A 323 13.42 1.76 -14.50
C VAL A 323 12.84 0.48 -13.92
N VAL A 324 13.66 -0.23 -13.16
CA VAL A 324 13.36 -1.56 -12.60
C VAL A 324 13.57 -1.66 -11.08
N ASP A 325 14.18 -0.64 -10.48
CA ASP A 325 14.47 -0.55 -9.05
C ASP A 325 14.62 0.90 -8.59
N TYR A 326 14.91 1.10 -7.29
CA TYR A 326 15.12 2.44 -6.73
C TYR A 326 16.33 3.15 -7.35
N SER A 327 17.41 2.43 -7.57
CA SER A 327 18.66 3.01 -8.12
C SER A 327 18.47 3.52 -9.53
N SER A 328 17.78 2.78 -10.40
CA SER A 328 17.44 3.20 -11.75
C SER A 328 16.42 4.35 -11.79
N ALA A 329 15.43 4.35 -10.88
CA ALA A 329 14.47 5.44 -10.77
C ALA A 329 15.11 6.77 -10.36
N LYS A 330 16.12 6.75 -9.50
CA LYS A 330 16.87 7.95 -9.09
C LYS A 330 17.67 8.62 -10.21
N LYS A 331 17.93 7.91 -11.33
CA LYS A 331 18.58 8.49 -12.50
C LYS A 331 17.65 9.37 -13.34
N SER A 332 16.34 9.34 -13.07
CA SER A 332 15.37 10.20 -13.75
C SER A 332 15.62 11.67 -13.41
N ASP A 333 15.46 12.53 -14.41
CA ASP A 333 15.54 13.99 -14.24
C ASP A 333 14.32 14.50 -13.44
N MET A 334 14.52 14.64 -12.13
CA MET A 334 13.49 15.08 -11.20
C MET A 334 13.09 16.55 -11.41
N LEU A 335 13.95 17.39 -12.00
CA LEU A 335 13.60 18.79 -12.29
C LEU A 335 12.59 18.86 -13.43
N LYS A 336 12.77 18.03 -14.47
CA LYS A 336 11.77 17.90 -15.55
C LYS A 336 10.45 17.36 -15.02
N PHE A 337 10.50 16.34 -14.16
CA PHE A 337 9.27 15.80 -13.55
C PHE A 337 8.56 16.85 -12.71
N LYS A 338 9.29 17.58 -11.86
CA LYS A 338 8.73 18.67 -11.06
C LYS A 338 8.06 19.72 -11.92
N LYS A 339 8.73 20.16 -13.00
CA LYS A 339 8.17 21.15 -13.93
C LYS A 339 6.89 20.64 -14.60
N LEU A 340 6.85 19.37 -15.03
CA LEU A 340 5.63 18.77 -15.59
C LEU A 340 4.48 18.72 -14.56
N PHE A 341 4.80 18.44 -13.30
CA PHE A 341 3.80 18.30 -12.23
C PHE A 341 3.22 19.63 -11.77
N GLU A 342 3.99 20.71 -11.85
CA GLU A 342 3.61 22.07 -11.41
C GLU A 342 2.88 22.88 -12.52
N THR A 343 2.82 22.39 -13.77
CA THR A 343 2.16 23.06 -14.91
C THR A 343 0.70 22.68 -15.03
#